data_4d9a2c2d132b688006721f623cc8f374
#
_entry.id   4d9a2c2d132b688006721f623cc8f374
#
_cell.length_a   1.000
_cell.length_b   1.000
_cell.length_c   1.000
_cell.angle_alpha   90.00
_cell.angle_beta   90.00
_cell.angle_gamma   90.00
#
_symmetry.space_group_name_H-M   'P 1'
#
loop_
_entity.id
_entity.type
_entity.pdbx_description
1 polymer ?
#
loop_
_entity_poly.entity_id
_entity_poly.type
_entity_poly.pdbx_seq_one_letter_code
_entity_poly.pdbx_strand_id
1 'polypeptide(L)'
;MPLQDFLKVLDSITTHTNPHDVFVIISGGEPTVREDLETCGKEISRRGYPWGMVCNGLCLTRERLHNLIRSGMRSISISLDGLKDVHNWMRRHPESFDCAVNAIWEITAIPELTFDVITCVTRRSLPQLPAMKELLISLGVKRWRVSTIFPVGRAAE
;
A
#
# COMPACT_ATOMS: atom_id res chain seq x y z
N MET A 1 15.47 -5.58 -5.07
CA MET A 1 15.66 -6.14 -6.44
C MET A 1 15.93 -4.97 -7.37
N PRO A 2 17.00 -4.99 -8.18
CA PRO A 2 17.24 -3.99 -9.23
C PRO A 2 16.12 -4.00 -10.27
N LEU A 3 15.84 -2.83 -10.89
CA LEU A 3 14.79 -2.71 -11.91
C LEU A 3 14.97 -3.72 -13.05
N GLN A 4 16.18 -3.89 -13.55
CA GLN A 4 16.46 -4.79 -14.68
C GLN A 4 16.11 -6.26 -14.38
N ASP A 5 16.36 -6.73 -13.16
CA ASP A 5 16.02 -8.11 -12.78
C ASP A 5 14.51 -8.29 -12.62
N PHE A 6 13.82 -7.26 -12.09
CA PHE A 6 12.37 -7.23 -12.03
C PHE A 6 11.74 -7.28 -13.44
N LEU A 7 12.28 -6.53 -14.40
CA LEU A 7 11.78 -6.52 -15.77
C LEU A 7 11.97 -7.89 -16.46
N LYS A 8 13.10 -8.57 -16.22
CA LYS A 8 13.30 -9.95 -16.74
C LYS A 8 12.24 -10.91 -16.24
N VAL A 9 11.82 -10.78 -14.97
CA VAL A 9 10.73 -11.62 -14.42
C VAL A 9 9.43 -11.33 -15.16
N LEU A 10 9.06 -10.06 -15.36
CA LEU A 10 7.86 -9.71 -16.13
C LEU A 10 7.91 -10.22 -17.57
N ASP A 11 9.04 -10.05 -18.24
CA ASP A 11 9.23 -10.51 -19.62
C ASP A 11 9.11 -12.04 -19.72
N SER A 12 9.57 -12.80 -18.73
CA SER A 12 9.40 -14.26 -18.69
C SER A 12 7.93 -14.66 -18.50
N ILE A 13 7.16 -13.93 -17.71
CA ILE A 13 5.73 -14.21 -17.48
C ILE A 13 4.94 -13.94 -18.78
N THR A 14 5.26 -12.88 -19.50
CA THR A 14 4.58 -12.49 -20.76
C THR A 14 4.62 -13.60 -21.82
N THR A 15 5.60 -14.48 -21.79
CA THR A 15 5.68 -15.62 -22.73
C THR A 15 4.63 -16.70 -22.47
N HIS A 16 4.00 -16.71 -21.30
CA HIS A 16 3.09 -17.76 -20.84
C HIS A 16 1.66 -17.28 -20.58
N THR A 17 1.49 -15.97 -20.34
CA THR A 17 0.19 -15.40 -19.95
C THR A 17 -0.05 -14.06 -20.65
N ASN A 18 -1.32 -13.69 -20.82
CA ASN A 18 -1.67 -12.33 -21.23
C ASN A 18 -1.37 -11.36 -20.08
N PRO A 19 -0.53 -10.33 -20.26
CA PRO A 19 -0.22 -9.36 -19.21
C PRO A 19 -1.44 -8.71 -18.57
N HIS A 20 -2.52 -8.49 -19.32
CA HIS A 20 -3.75 -7.89 -18.81
C HIS A 20 -4.48 -8.76 -17.77
N ASP A 21 -4.22 -10.07 -17.76
CA ASP A 21 -4.83 -11.01 -16.81
C ASP A 21 -4.01 -11.17 -15.53
N VAL A 22 -2.86 -10.50 -15.42
CA VAL A 22 -1.95 -10.56 -14.26
C VAL A 22 -1.86 -9.19 -13.60
N PHE A 23 -2.30 -9.12 -12.35
CA PHE A 23 -2.17 -7.90 -11.55
C PHE A 23 -0.85 -7.90 -10.77
N VAL A 24 0.01 -6.91 -11.00
CA VAL A 24 1.30 -6.78 -10.31
C VAL A 24 1.11 -5.96 -9.04
N ILE A 25 1.47 -6.52 -7.89
CA ILE A 25 1.45 -5.80 -6.61
C ILE A 25 2.87 -5.57 -6.14
N ILE A 26 3.27 -4.29 -6.03
CA ILE A 26 4.54 -3.91 -5.43
C ILE A 26 4.36 -3.86 -3.91
N SER A 27 5.07 -4.71 -3.21
CA SER A 27 5.11 -4.79 -1.76
C SER A 27 6.53 -5.12 -1.28
N GLY A 28 6.70 -5.53 -0.06
CA GLY A 28 8.00 -5.81 0.55
C GLY A 28 8.28 -4.74 1.59
N GLY A 29 9.48 -4.35 1.95
CA GLY A 29 9.71 -3.31 2.98
C GLY A 29 8.73 -2.13 2.85
N GLU A 30 9.16 -1.02 2.32
CA GLU A 30 8.27 0.10 1.98
C GLU A 30 8.55 0.53 0.54
N PRO A 31 7.60 0.36 -0.41
CA PRO A 31 7.82 0.71 -1.82
C PRO A 31 8.19 2.17 -2.02
N THR A 32 7.62 3.08 -1.23
CA THR A 32 7.82 4.52 -1.39
C THR A 32 9.22 5.01 -1.02
N VAL A 33 10.10 4.16 -0.47
CA VAL A 33 11.52 4.50 -0.29
C VAL A 33 12.35 4.28 -1.56
N ARG A 34 11.79 3.60 -2.59
CA ARG A 34 12.47 3.45 -3.88
C ARG A 34 12.46 4.77 -4.65
N GLU A 35 13.62 5.20 -5.11
CA GLU A 35 13.76 6.39 -5.94
C GLU A 35 13.25 6.17 -7.38
N ASP A 36 13.33 4.92 -7.87
CA ASP A 36 12.93 4.54 -9.23
C ASP A 36 11.51 3.94 -9.31
N LEU A 37 10.66 4.11 -8.28
CA LEU A 37 9.33 3.49 -8.18
C LEU A 37 8.44 3.88 -9.36
N GLU A 38 8.40 5.15 -9.72
CA GLU A 38 7.61 5.68 -10.84
C GLU A 38 8.10 5.12 -12.19
N THR A 39 9.42 4.94 -12.32
CA THR A 39 10.00 4.28 -13.50
C THR A 39 9.62 2.81 -13.57
N CYS A 40 9.66 2.10 -12.43
CA CYS A 40 9.15 0.73 -12.33
C CYS A 40 7.68 0.65 -12.78
N GLY A 41 6.83 1.55 -12.28
CA GLY A 41 5.41 1.61 -12.63
C GLY A 41 5.15 1.82 -14.12
N LYS A 42 5.87 2.74 -14.75
CA LYS A 42 5.82 2.98 -16.21
C LYS A 42 6.19 1.74 -17.00
N GLU A 43 7.25 1.05 -16.60
CA GLU A 43 7.72 -0.16 -17.27
C GLU A 43 6.76 -1.36 -17.12
N ILE A 44 6.11 -1.50 -15.96
CA ILE A 44 5.03 -2.47 -15.74
C ILE A 44 3.87 -2.18 -16.69
N SER A 45 3.39 -0.92 -16.70
CA SER A 45 2.25 -0.49 -17.52
C SER A 45 2.56 -0.60 -19.02
N ARG A 46 3.78 -0.28 -19.46
CA ARG A 46 4.21 -0.40 -20.85
C ARG A 46 4.16 -1.86 -21.36
N ARG A 47 4.31 -2.82 -20.45
CA ARG A 47 4.19 -4.26 -20.74
C ARG A 47 2.75 -4.78 -20.70
N GLY A 48 1.78 -3.89 -20.43
CA GLY A 48 0.37 -4.25 -20.36
C GLY A 48 -0.11 -4.78 -19.00
N TYR A 49 0.75 -4.79 -17.99
CA TYR A 49 0.34 -5.24 -16.65
C TYR A 49 -0.40 -4.12 -15.89
N PRO A 50 -1.62 -4.35 -15.41
CA PRO A 50 -2.20 -3.53 -14.36
C PRO A 50 -1.42 -3.71 -13.07
N TRP A 51 -1.22 -2.62 -12.31
CA TRP A 51 -0.42 -2.69 -11.10
C TRP A 51 -0.94 -1.82 -9.95
N GLY A 52 -0.53 -2.19 -8.76
CA GLY A 52 -0.79 -1.46 -7.53
C GLY A 52 0.30 -1.68 -6.50
N MET A 53 0.14 -1.10 -5.32
CA MET A 53 1.10 -1.26 -4.23
C MET A 53 0.44 -1.34 -2.86
N VAL A 54 1.21 -1.85 -1.90
CA VAL A 54 0.92 -1.76 -0.46
C VAL A 54 1.96 -0.87 0.19
N CYS A 55 1.55 0.20 0.86
CA CYS A 55 2.48 1.10 1.53
C CYS A 55 1.98 1.53 2.93
N ASN A 56 2.91 2.11 3.70
CA ASN A 56 2.63 2.61 5.04
C ASN A 56 2.14 4.07 5.06
N GLY A 57 2.14 4.76 3.92
CA GLY A 57 1.73 6.16 3.79
C GLY A 57 2.77 7.20 4.22
N LEU A 58 3.87 6.81 4.87
CA LEU A 58 4.83 7.76 5.47
C LEU A 58 5.50 8.70 4.45
N CYS A 59 5.89 8.17 3.29
CA CYS A 59 6.54 8.92 2.22
C CYS A 59 5.60 9.19 1.02
N LEU A 60 4.29 9.06 1.20
CA LEU A 60 3.30 9.25 0.14
C LEU A 60 2.74 10.68 0.17
N THR A 61 3.46 11.60 -0.44
CA THR A 61 2.95 12.97 -0.65
C THR A 61 1.89 12.99 -1.75
N ARG A 62 1.05 14.02 -1.78
CA ARG A 62 0.06 14.27 -2.86
C ARG A 62 0.73 14.25 -4.24
N GLU A 63 1.85 14.95 -4.39
CA GLU A 63 2.60 14.99 -5.65
C GLU A 63 3.05 13.58 -6.08
N ARG A 64 3.62 12.81 -5.15
CA ARG A 64 4.08 11.45 -5.41
C ARG A 64 2.92 10.51 -5.76
N LEU A 65 1.79 10.61 -5.08
CA LEU A 65 0.58 9.86 -5.39
C LEU A 65 0.14 10.11 -6.85
N HIS A 66 0.07 11.38 -7.27
CA HIS A 66 -0.26 11.72 -8.66
C HIS A 66 0.79 11.22 -9.66
N ASN A 67 2.08 11.25 -9.33
CA ASN A 67 3.15 10.71 -10.18
C ASN A 67 3.00 9.18 -10.36
N LEU A 68 2.67 8.45 -9.30
CA LEU A 68 2.41 7.01 -9.34
C LEU A 68 1.18 6.68 -10.19
N ILE A 69 0.09 7.44 -10.07
CA ILE A 69 -1.09 7.28 -10.92
C ILE A 69 -0.74 7.53 -12.40
N ARG A 70 0.01 8.59 -12.69
CA ARG A 70 0.51 8.88 -14.06
C ARG A 70 1.45 7.80 -14.59
N SER A 71 2.12 7.08 -13.72
CA SER A 71 2.94 5.92 -14.11
C SER A 71 2.12 4.62 -14.30
N GLY A 72 0.79 4.71 -14.16
CA GLY A 72 -0.15 3.62 -14.44
C GLY A 72 -0.65 2.87 -13.22
N MET A 73 -0.37 3.32 -11.99
CA MET A 73 -0.95 2.71 -10.79
C MET A 73 -2.46 2.78 -10.79
N ARG A 74 -3.12 1.64 -10.47
CA ARG A 74 -4.59 1.52 -10.43
C ARG A 74 -5.13 1.08 -9.08
N SER A 75 -4.27 0.63 -8.18
CA SER A 75 -4.67 0.21 -6.84
C SER A 75 -3.62 0.54 -5.80
N ILE A 76 -4.09 0.87 -4.61
CA ILE A 76 -3.21 1.10 -3.46
C ILE A 76 -3.87 0.56 -2.18
N SER A 77 -3.06 -0.03 -1.32
CA SER A 77 -3.47 -0.42 0.03
C SER A 77 -2.65 0.37 1.05
N ILE A 78 -3.33 1.02 1.98
CA ILE A 78 -2.67 1.74 3.08
C ILE A 78 -2.75 0.93 4.36
N SER A 79 -1.60 0.76 5.02
CA SER A 79 -1.53 0.08 6.31
C SER A 79 -1.92 1.03 7.45
N LEU A 80 -2.92 0.63 8.25
CA LEU A 80 -3.32 1.35 9.47
C LEU A 80 -3.67 0.30 10.56
N ASP A 81 -2.80 0.11 11.56
CA ASP A 81 -2.85 -1.04 12.46
C ASP A 81 -3.44 -0.73 13.84
N GLY A 82 -3.89 0.49 14.08
CA GLY A 82 -4.47 0.96 15.34
C GLY A 82 -4.76 2.44 15.29
N LEU A 83 -5.29 2.99 16.37
CA LEU A 83 -5.32 4.42 16.61
C LEU A 83 -3.90 4.93 16.88
N LYS A 84 -3.73 6.25 16.96
CA LYS A 84 -2.44 6.93 16.91
C LYS A 84 -1.32 6.28 17.73
N ASP A 85 -1.55 6.07 19.01
CA ASP A 85 -0.51 5.54 19.91
C ASP A 85 -0.11 4.11 19.57
N VAL A 86 -1.10 3.26 19.28
CA VAL A 86 -0.86 1.84 18.94
C VAL A 86 -0.23 1.72 17.56
N HIS A 87 -0.71 2.48 16.58
CA HIS A 87 -0.12 2.47 15.23
C HIS A 87 1.32 2.97 15.26
N ASN A 88 1.59 4.11 15.88
CA ASN A 88 2.93 4.68 15.97
C ASN A 88 3.90 3.75 16.72
N TRP A 89 3.43 3.12 17.81
CA TRP A 89 4.20 2.10 18.52
C TRP A 89 4.56 0.92 17.60
N MET A 90 3.58 0.37 16.88
CA MET A 90 3.78 -0.78 16.00
C MET A 90 4.71 -0.46 14.83
N ARG A 91 4.58 0.74 14.24
CA ARG A 91 5.41 1.21 13.13
C ARG A 91 6.75 1.79 13.57
N ARG A 92 6.95 2.01 14.88
CA ARG A 92 8.15 2.61 15.49
C ARG A 92 8.46 4.00 14.89
N HIS A 93 7.41 4.78 14.63
CA HIS A 93 7.54 6.13 14.05
C HIS A 93 6.44 7.05 14.59
N PRO A 94 6.78 8.22 15.15
CA PRO A 94 5.83 9.09 15.85
C PRO A 94 4.76 9.72 14.95
N GLU A 95 5.03 9.85 13.66
CA GLU A 95 4.14 10.49 12.69
C GLU A 95 3.42 9.49 11.77
N SER A 96 3.65 8.19 11.97
CA SER A 96 3.15 7.15 11.05
C SER A 96 1.62 7.17 10.91
N PHE A 97 0.90 7.39 12.02
CA PHE A 97 -0.55 7.47 12.01
C PHE A 97 -1.06 8.68 11.21
N ASP A 98 -0.52 9.86 11.50
CA ASP A 98 -0.96 11.09 10.86
C ASP A 98 -0.66 11.05 9.34
N CYS A 99 0.50 10.52 8.96
CA CYS A 99 0.86 10.30 7.55
C CYS A 99 -0.08 9.30 6.86
N ALA A 100 -0.40 8.17 7.50
CA ALA A 100 -1.31 7.17 6.93
C ALA A 100 -2.73 7.73 6.78
N VAL A 101 -3.25 8.44 7.79
CA VAL A 101 -4.58 9.09 7.73
C VAL A 101 -4.62 10.15 6.64
N ASN A 102 -3.59 10.98 6.51
CA ASN A 102 -3.51 11.98 5.45
C ASN A 102 -3.44 11.32 4.06
N ALA A 103 -2.66 10.25 3.90
CA ALA A 103 -2.60 9.49 2.65
C ALA A 103 -3.99 8.90 2.28
N ILE A 104 -4.72 8.33 3.24
CA ILE A 104 -6.08 7.82 3.04
C ILE A 104 -7.00 8.95 2.57
N TRP A 105 -6.95 10.11 3.24
CA TRP A 105 -7.79 11.27 2.88
C TRP A 105 -7.51 11.75 1.45
N GLU A 106 -6.23 11.88 1.04
CA GLU A 106 -5.85 12.26 -0.32
C GLU A 106 -6.34 11.24 -1.35
N ILE A 107 -6.26 9.95 -1.05
CA ILE A 107 -6.68 8.86 -1.94
C ILE A 107 -8.20 8.85 -2.14
N THR A 108 -8.98 9.13 -1.09
CA THR A 108 -10.46 9.14 -1.18
C THR A 108 -10.98 10.19 -2.16
N ALA A 109 -10.21 11.23 -2.44
CA ALA A 109 -10.54 12.26 -3.41
C ALA A 109 -10.29 11.83 -4.89
N ILE A 110 -9.78 10.60 -5.14
CA ILE A 110 -9.40 10.11 -6.47
C ILE A 110 -10.31 8.93 -6.88
N PRO A 111 -11.43 9.17 -7.57
CA PRO A 111 -12.43 8.14 -7.86
C PRO A 111 -11.95 6.97 -8.71
N GLU A 112 -10.98 7.21 -9.60
CA GLU A 112 -10.41 6.21 -10.50
C GLU A 112 -9.42 5.26 -9.83
N LEU A 113 -8.96 5.57 -8.61
CA LEU A 113 -8.02 4.74 -7.88
C LEU A 113 -8.75 3.75 -6.98
N THR A 114 -8.59 2.47 -7.26
CA THR A 114 -9.06 1.42 -6.35
C THR A 114 -8.21 1.40 -5.10
N PHE A 115 -8.84 1.50 -3.91
CA PHE A 115 -8.06 1.44 -2.68
C PHE A 115 -8.77 0.70 -1.54
N ASP A 116 -7.99 0.25 -0.59
CA ASP A 116 -8.44 -0.27 0.69
C ASP A 116 -7.45 0.07 1.82
N VAL A 117 -7.90 -0.11 3.04
CA VAL A 117 -7.04 -0.06 4.22
C VAL A 117 -6.82 -1.46 4.74
N ILE A 118 -5.57 -1.77 5.13
CA ILE A 118 -5.19 -3.05 5.72
C ILE A 118 -4.80 -2.82 7.18
N THR A 119 -5.35 -3.63 8.07
CA THR A 119 -5.00 -3.67 9.49
C THR A 119 -4.47 -5.04 9.87
N CYS A 120 -3.26 -5.09 10.41
CA CYS A 120 -2.73 -6.26 11.10
C CYS A 120 -3.08 -6.16 12.59
N VAL A 121 -4.01 -7.01 13.05
CA VAL A 121 -4.52 -6.96 14.42
C VAL A 121 -3.54 -7.54 15.41
N THR A 122 -3.29 -6.80 16.47
CA THR A 122 -2.56 -7.22 17.67
C THR A 122 -3.48 -7.25 18.89
N ARG A 123 -3.03 -7.83 20.01
CA ARG A 123 -3.75 -7.74 21.29
C ARG A 123 -4.00 -6.29 21.72
N ARG A 124 -3.10 -5.35 21.35
CA ARG A 124 -3.24 -3.91 21.67
C ARG A 124 -4.24 -3.20 20.77
N SER A 125 -4.30 -3.54 19.49
CA SER A 125 -5.22 -2.90 18.55
C SER A 125 -6.61 -3.52 18.51
N LEU A 126 -6.77 -4.77 18.96
CA LEU A 126 -8.07 -5.47 18.95
C LEU A 126 -9.20 -4.67 19.64
N PRO A 127 -9.01 -4.08 20.84
CA PRO A 127 -10.07 -3.28 21.48
C PRO A 127 -10.36 -1.97 20.72
N GLN A 128 -9.47 -1.52 19.82
CA GLN A 128 -9.62 -0.28 19.07
C GLN A 128 -10.40 -0.46 17.76
N LEU A 129 -10.66 -1.69 17.30
CA LEU A 129 -11.32 -1.93 16.01
C LEU A 129 -12.65 -1.18 15.83
N PRO A 130 -13.54 -1.08 16.84
CA PRO A 130 -14.76 -0.28 16.70
C PRO A 130 -14.47 1.20 16.41
N ALA A 131 -13.55 1.82 17.14
CA ALA A 131 -13.19 3.21 16.92
C ALA A 131 -12.45 3.43 15.59
N MET A 132 -11.60 2.48 15.18
CA MET A 132 -10.98 2.49 13.86
C MET A 132 -12.01 2.42 12.74
N LYS A 133 -13.05 1.59 12.88
CA LYS A 133 -14.15 1.51 11.91
C LYS A 133 -14.82 2.87 11.74
N GLU A 134 -15.16 3.55 12.82
CA GLU A 134 -15.78 4.89 12.75
C GLU A 134 -14.84 5.92 12.10
N LEU A 135 -13.54 5.89 12.41
CA LEU A 135 -12.55 6.71 11.76
C LEU A 135 -12.50 6.45 10.25
N LEU A 136 -12.42 5.20 9.83
CA LEU A 136 -12.33 4.83 8.42
C LEU A 136 -13.60 5.22 7.65
N ILE A 137 -14.78 5.08 8.27
CA ILE A 137 -16.05 5.54 7.69
C ILE A 137 -16.01 7.07 7.52
N SER A 138 -15.57 7.82 8.53
CA SER A 138 -15.49 9.29 8.46
C SER A 138 -14.51 9.78 7.39
N LEU A 139 -13.48 8.99 7.09
CA LEU A 139 -12.52 9.25 6.00
C LEU A 139 -13.04 8.81 4.62
N GLY A 140 -14.23 8.19 4.52
CA GLY A 140 -14.80 7.73 3.25
C GLY A 140 -14.25 6.41 2.74
N VAL A 141 -13.56 5.62 3.58
CA VAL A 141 -13.02 4.31 3.22
C VAL A 141 -14.15 3.31 2.98
N LYS A 142 -14.18 2.69 1.81
CA LYS A 142 -15.22 1.72 1.42
C LYS A 142 -14.81 0.27 1.64
N ARG A 143 -13.52 -0.01 1.75
CA ARG A 143 -12.97 -1.36 1.91
C ARG A 143 -11.91 -1.37 3.00
N TRP A 144 -12.11 -2.24 3.97
CA TRP A 144 -11.19 -2.46 5.07
C TRP A 144 -10.90 -3.95 5.21
N ARG A 145 -9.64 -4.33 5.08
CA ARG A 145 -9.16 -5.70 5.31
C ARG A 145 -8.54 -5.80 6.70
N VAL A 146 -8.96 -6.81 7.43
CA VAL A 146 -8.44 -7.10 8.78
C VAL A 146 -7.79 -8.47 8.75
N SER A 147 -6.53 -8.55 9.17
CA SER A 147 -5.77 -9.80 9.23
C SER A 147 -5.06 -9.94 10.57
N THR A 148 -4.73 -11.18 10.91
CA THR A 148 -3.88 -11.48 12.08
C THR A 148 -2.41 -11.40 11.70
N ILE A 149 -1.55 -11.16 12.70
CA ILE A 149 -0.11 -11.21 12.52
C ILE A 149 0.36 -12.66 12.63
N PHE A 150 1.12 -13.12 11.65
CA PHE A 150 1.85 -14.37 11.78
C PHE A 150 3.16 -14.12 12.55
N PRO A 151 3.51 -15.00 13.51
CA PRO A 151 4.72 -14.84 14.32
C PRO A 151 5.99 -15.24 13.53
N VAL A 152 6.30 -14.43 12.49
CA VAL A 152 7.49 -14.61 11.63
C VAL A 152 8.27 -13.31 11.54
N GLY A 153 9.61 -13.40 11.56
CA GLY A 153 10.48 -12.24 11.54
C GLY A 153 10.30 -11.40 12.80
N ARG A 154 10.17 -10.08 12.65
CA ARG A 154 10.01 -9.15 13.79
C ARG A 154 8.74 -9.37 14.63
N ALA A 155 7.78 -10.10 14.11
CA ALA A 155 6.54 -10.41 14.82
C ALA A 155 6.67 -11.67 15.72
N ALA A 156 7.80 -12.37 15.66
CA ALA A 156 8.09 -13.54 16.50
C ALA A 156 8.71 -13.15 17.86
N GLU A 157 9.15 -11.89 18.02
CA GLU A 157 9.69 -11.30 19.24
C GLU A 157 8.55 -10.64 20.06
#